data_ef4d0a318287b82a1b509d926e2fd106
#
_entry.id   ef4d0a318287b82a1b509d926e2fd106
#
_cell.length_a   1.000
_cell.length_b   1.000
_cell.length_c   1.000
_cell.angle_alpha   90.00
_cell.angle_beta   90.00
_cell.angle_gamma   90.00
#
_symmetry.space_group_name_H-M   'P 1'
#
loop_
_entity.id
_entity.type
_entity.pdbx_description
1 polymer ?
#
loop_
_entity_poly.entity_id
_entity_poly.type
_entity_poly.pdbx_seq_one_letter_code
_entity_poly.pdbx_strand_id
1 'polypeptide(L)'
;MAAREGISGRHAVLQALRSGREVHSVLVRKESGEDPALRPIQDEAARRGLTIRYVTEGDLVRTVGGSGQGVGALVAPLAEHSAKDLVLLARAQGEEPFLVAADGIEDPQNLGALARSALLAGAHGLIVPERGTAGIGAGAMKAASGAFSLLPVARVASLPTALANLRREGVWILGADANGGKAPWKLRLTGAVCLVLGSEHDGLSQQTLDALDERVCVPTPGGDLSLNVSAAAAAILFERVRQAEAKRT
;
A
#
# COMPACT_ATOMS: atom_id res chain seq x y z
N MET A 1 18.57 -5.90 -20.28
CA MET A 1 17.19 -5.43 -20.47
C MET A 1 16.69 -4.94 -19.12
N ALA A 2 16.14 -3.73 -19.03
CA ALA A 2 15.52 -3.28 -17.79
C ALA A 2 14.40 -4.23 -17.38
N ALA A 3 14.31 -4.57 -16.09
CA ALA A 3 13.25 -5.39 -15.54
C ALA A 3 11.90 -4.74 -15.85
N ARG A 4 10.89 -5.53 -16.17
CA ARG A 4 9.54 -5.05 -16.47
C ARG A 4 8.55 -5.82 -15.62
N GLU A 5 7.58 -5.11 -15.09
CA GLU A 5 6.50 -5.67 -14.28
C GLU A 5 5.17 -5.52 -15.02
N GLY A 6 4.34 -6.57 -15.00
CA GLY A 6 3.00 -6.53 -15.56
C GLY A 6 1.99 -6.05 -14.53
N ILE A 7 1.19 -5.06 -14.88
CA ILE A 7 0.03 -4.65 -14.09
C ILE A 7 -1.24 -4.79 -14.92
N SER A 8 -2.35 -5.19 -14.28
CA SER A 8 -3.63 -5.42 -14.94
C SER A 8 -4.76 -4.69 -14.24
N GLY A 9 -5.72 -4.18 -15.02
CA GLY A 9 -6.90 -3.48 -14.50
C GLY A 9 -6.90 -1.99 -14.79
N ARG A 10 -8.09 -1.44 -15.02
CA ARG A 10 -8.30 -0.04 -15.46
C ARG A 10 -7.71 0.97 -14.48
N HIS A 11 -8.00 0.80 -13.19
CA HIS A 11 -7.49 1.72 -12.15
C HIS A 11 -5.97 1.62 -12.00
N ALA A 12 -5.41 0.40 -11.98
CA ALA A 12 -3.98 0.20 -11.83
C ALA A 12 -3.20 0.84 -12.99
N VAL A 13 -3.65 0.61 -14.23
CA VAL A 13 -3.01 1.20 -15.43
C VAL A 13 -3.15 2.72 -15.45
N LEU A 14 -4.34 3.26 -15.16
CA LEU A 14 -4.56 4.70 -15.13
C LEU A 14 -3.70 5.38 -14.05
N GLN A 15 -3.60 4.79 -12.87
CA GLN A 15 -2.76 5.34 -11.79
C GLN A 15 -1.27 5.25 -12.15
N ALA A 16 -0.80 4.16 -12.74
CA ALA A 16 0.58 4.08 -13.22
C ALA A 16 0.89 5.15 -14.27
N LEU A 17 -0.05 5.42 -15.17
CA LEU A 17 0.08 6.50 -16.14
C LEU A 17 0.12 7.90 -15.49
N ARG A 18 -0.63 8.13 -14.41
CA ARG A 18 -0.71 9.44 -13.73
C ARG A 18 0.37 9.67 -12.68
N SER A 19 0.92 8.61 -12.08
CA SER A 19 1.89 8.69 -10.98
C SER A 19 3.32 9.06 -11.41
N GLY A 20 3.58 9.22 -12.70
CA GLY A 20 4.94 9.42 -13.20
C GLY A 20 5.77 8.14 -13.29
N ARG A 21 5.22 6.97 -12.90
CA ARG A 21 5.89 5.68 -13.08
C ARG A 21 6.23 5.46 -14.55
N GLU A 22 7.40 4.94 -14.85
CA GLU A 22 7.80 4.62 -16.23
C GLU A 22 6.91 3.50 -16.75
N VAL A 23 6.14 3.79 -17.80
CA VAL A 23 5.26 2.84 -18.50
C VAL A 23 5.88 2.55 -19.86
N HIS A 24 6.24 1.29 -20.09
CA HIS A 24 6.87 0.88 -21.35
C HIS A 24 5.87 0.61 -22.47
N SER A 25 4.70 0.07 -22.12
CA SER A 25 3.62 -0.16 -23.08
C SER A 25 2.28 -0.36 -22.38
N VAL A 26 1.21 0.08 -23.03
CA VAL A 26 -0.17 -0.21 -22.63
C VAL A 26 -0.72 -1.27 -23.58
N LEU A 27 -1.35 -2.32 -23.03
CA LEU A 27 -1.97 -3.40 -23.76
C LEU A 27 -3.49 -3.34 -23.56
N VAL A 28 -4.24 -3.39 -24.65
CA VAL A 28 -5.70 -3.40 -24.62
C VAL A 28 -6.18 -4.63 -25.39
N ARG A 29 -7.14 -5.34 -24.80
CA ARG A 29 -7.79 -6.45 -25.50
C ARG A 29 -8.52 -5.92 -26.76
N LYS A 30 -8.36 -6.57 -27.91
CA LYS A 30 -8.92 -6.10 -29.19
C LYS A 30 -10.41 -5.79 -29.10
N GLU A 31 -11.18 -6.66 -28.45
CA GLU A 31 -12.63 -6.53 -28.31
C GLU A 31 -13.05 -5.42 -27.32
N SER A 32 -12.10 -4.89 -26.55
CA SER A 32 -12.34 -3.80 -25.58
C SER A 32 -11.88 -2.44 -26.08
N GLY A 33 -11.33 -2.35 -27.30
CA GLY A 33 -10.74 -1.10 -27.83
C GLY A 33 -11.70 0.08 -27.91
N GLU A 34 -12.99 -0.17 -28.09
CA GLU A 34 -14.04 0.85 -28.17
C GLU A 34 -14.79 1.07 -26.84
N ASP A 35 -14.41 0.38 -25.77
CA ASP A 35 -15.04 0.55 -24.46
C ASP A 35 -14.81 1.97 -23.93
N PRO A 36 -15.89 2.76 -23.72
CA PRO A 36 -15.77 4.14 -23.21
C PRO A 36 -15.03 4.25 -21.88
N ALA A 37 -15.06 3.18 -21.07
CA ALA A 37 -14.35 3.15 -19.79
C ALA A 37 -12.82 3.08 -19.93
N LEU A 38 -12.29 2.85 -21.13
CA LEU A 38 -10.85 2.90 -21.43
C LEU A 38 -10.38 4.27 -21.96
N ARG A 39 -11.29 5.18 -22.30
CA ARG A 39 -10.94 6.53 -22.79
C ARG A 39 -9.95 7.27 -21.89
N PRO A 40 -10.13 7.31 -20.54
CA PRO A 40 -9.15 7.99 -19.69
C PRO A 40 -7.74 7.42 -19.79
N ILE A 41 -7.60 6.12 -20.03
CA ILE A 41 -6.31 5.45 -20.22
C ILE A 41 -5.73 5.80 -21.58
N GLN A 42 -6.57 5.79 -22.63
CA GLN A 42 -6.17 6.14 -23.98
C GLN A 42 -5.67 7.58 -24.06
N ASP A 43 -6.43 8.51 -23.47
CA ASP A 43 -6.07 9.94 -23.41
C ASP A 43 -4.75 10.15 -22.65
N GLU A 44 -4.57 9.47 -21.52
CA GLU A 44 -3.35 9.57 -20.74
C GLU A 44 -2.14 8.96 -21.45
N ALA A 45 -2.32 7.81 -22.10
CA ALA A 45 -1.28 7.19 -22.92
C ALA A 45 -0.88 8.12 -24.09
N ALA A 46 -1.86 8.72 -24.75
CA ALA A 46 -1.60 9.68 -25.85
C ALA A 46 -0.83 10.93 -25.34
N ARG A 47 -1.22 11.51 -24.20
CA ARG A 47 -0.49 12.63 -23.59
C ARG A 47 0.97 12.31 -23.28
N ARG A 48 1.26 11.06 -22.95
CA ARG A 48 2.62 10.57 -22.67
C ARG A 48 3.36 10.05 -23.91
N GLY A 49 2.75 10.12 -25.09
CA GLY A 49 3.34 9.61 -26.34
C GLY A 49 3.50 8.06 -26.36
N LEU A 50 2.69 7.34 -25.56
CA LEU A 50 2.77 5.90 -25.48
C LEU A 50 1.87 5.23 -26.54
N THR A 51 2.41 4.23 -27.22
CA THR A 51 1.64 3.43 -28.17
C THR A 51 0.82 2.37 -27.43
N ILE A 52 -0.48 2.31 -27.72
CA ILE A 52 -1.36 1.26 -27.24
C ILE A 52 -1.26 0.05 -28.20
N ARG A 53 -1.01 -1.12 -27.61
CA ARG A 53 -0.95 -2.39 -28.35
C ARG A 53 -2.26 -3.16 -28.15
N TYR A 54 -2.95 -3.44 -29.23
CA TYR A 54 -4.15 -4.29 -29.22
C TYR A 54 -3.75 -5.75 -29.31
N VAL A 55 -4.12 -6.55 -28.31
CA VAL A 55 -3.70 -7.94 -28.14
C VAL A 55 -4.89 -8.87 -27.92
N THR A 56 -4.69 -10.19 -28.04
CA THR A 56 -5.70 -11.17 -27.62
C THR A 56 -5.77 -11.25 -26.10
N GLU A 57 -6.88 -11.77 -25.55
CA GLU A 57 -6.99 -11.97 -24.09
C GLU A 57 -5.89 -12.90 -23.55
N GLY A 58 -5.57 -13.98 -24.27
CA GLY A 58 -4.49 -14.90 -23.89
C GLY A 58 -3.12 -14.22 -23.83
N ASP A 59 -2.83 -13.32 -24.78
CA ASP A 59 -1.58 -12.54 -24.76
C ASP A 59 -1.57 -11.53 -23.62
N LEU A 60 -2.70 -10.89 -23.35
CA LEU A 60 -2.83 -9.95 -22.23
C LEU A 60 -2.53 -10.67 -20.91
N VAL A 61 -3.21 -11.79 -20.65
CA VAL A 61 -3.02 -12.58 -19.43
C VAL A 61 -1.58 -13.06 -19.27
N ARG A 62 -0.96 -13.57 -20.34
CA ARG A 62 0.45 -14.01 -20.32
C ARG A 62 1.42 -12.86 -20.00
N THR A 63 1.12 -11.68 -20.50
CA THR A 63 2.05 -10.54 -20.42
C THR A 63 1.94 -9.81 -19.09
N VAL A 64 0.73 -9.66 -18.53
CA VAL A 64 0.49 -8.83 -17.32
C VAL A 64 -0.09 -9.61 -16.13
N GLY A 65 -0.23 -10.93 -16.25
CA GLY A 65 -0.67 -11.78 -15.14
C GLY A 65 -2.17 -11.75 -14.84
N GLY A 66 -3.01 -11.18 -15.72
CA GLY A 66 -4.46 -11.14 -15.52
C GLY A 66 -5.22 -10.48 -16.65
N SER A 67 -6.54 -10.77 -16.76
CA SER A 67 -7.41 -10.20 -17.82
C SER A 67 -7.73 -8.70 -17.62
N GLY A 68 -7.59 -8.19 -16.38
CA GLY A 68 -7.59 -6.77 -16.04
C GLY A 68 -8.72 -5.92 -16.61
N GLN A 69 -9.91 -6.45 -16.78
CA GLN A 69 -11.02 -5.74 -17.44
C GLN A 69 -10.65 -5.28 -18.88
N GLY A 70 -9.86 -6.08 -19.57
CA GLY A 70 -9.45 -5.84 -20.95
C GLY A 70 -8.26 -4.89 -21.12
N VAL A 71 -7.56 -4.51 -20.06
CA VAL A 71 -6.39 -3.64 -20.14
C VAL A 71 -5.30 -4.02 -19.15
N GLY A 72 -4.05 -3.84 -19.57
CA GLY A 72 -2.86 -3.99 -18.74
C GLY A 72 -1.72 -3.09 -19.25
N ALA A 73 -0.65 -3.03 -18.49
CA ALA A 73 0.55 -2.31 -18.88
C ALA A 73 1.82 -3.03 -18.41
N LEU A 74 2.90 -2.86 -19.18
CA LEU A 74 4.25 -3.16 -18.74
C LEU A 74 4.88 -1.88 -18.21
N VAL A 75 5.34 -1.94 -16.97
CA VAL A 75 5.87 -0.80 -16.22
C VAL A 75 7.26 -1.11 -15.67
N ALA A 76 8.03 -0.10 -15.32
CA ALA A 76 9.23 -0.29 -14.52
C ALA A 76 8.87 -0.92 -13.15
N PRO A 77 9.76 -1.72 -12.54
CA PRO A 77 9.57 -2.18 -11.17
C PRO A 77 9.29 -1.02 -10.22
N LEU A 78 8.69 -1.32 -9.07
CA LEU A 78 8.56 -0.33 -8.01
C LEU A 78 9.95 0.14 -7.58
N ALA A 79 10.09 1.44 -7.32
CA ALA A 79 11.34 1.98 -6.78
C ALA A 79 11.63 1.32 -5.42
N GLU A 80 12.87 0.91 -5.22
CA GLU A 80 13.32 0.38 -3.95
C GLU A 80 13.62 1.53 -2.98
N HIS A 81 13.00 1.47 -1.80
CA HIS A 81 13.21 2.41 -0.71
C HIS A 81 13.64 1.67 0.55
N SER A 82 14.51 2.27 1.33
CA SER A 82 14.70 1.88 2.72
C SER A 82 13.62 2.51 3.62
N ALA A 83 13.42 1.98 4.83
CA ALA A 83 12.51 2.60 5.79
C ALA A 83 12.93 4.05 6.14
N LYS A 84 14.23 4.35 6.11
CA LYS A 84 14.76 5.71 6.30
C LYS A 84 14.39 6.64 5.15
N ASP A 85 14.40 6.15 3.91
CA ASP A 85 14.03 6.97 2.76
C ASP A 85 12.57 7.43 2.86
N LEU A 86 11.67 6.59 3.40
CA LEU A 86 10.28 6.98 3.64
C LEU A 86 10.16 8.16 4.64
N VAL A 87 10.99 8.18 5.67
CA VAL A 87 11.06 9.30 6.63
C VAL A 87 11.55 10.57 5.93
N LEU A 88 12.60 10.44 5.11
CA LEU A 88 13.16 11.58 4.38
C LEU A 88 12.18 12.13 3.34
N LEU A 89 11.42 11.28 2.65
CA LEU A 89 10.38 11.70 1.71
C LEU A 89 9.29 12.52 2.40
N ALA A 90 8.82 12.11 3.58
CA ALA A 90 7.84 12.87 4.36
C ALA A 90 8.39 14.24 4.76
N ARG A 91 9.59 14.27 5.33
CA ARG A 91 10.24 15.50 5.77
C ARG A 91 10.55 16.48 4.63
N ALA A 92 10.87 15.95 3.44
CA ALA A 92 11.08 16.76 2.25
C ALA A 92 9.79 17.47 1.78
N GLN A 93 8.63 16.95 2.15
CA GLN A 93 7.32 17.57 1.93
C GLN A 93 6.92 18.54 3.06
N GLY A 94 7.76 18.70 4.08
CA GLY A 94 7.46 19.50 5.26
C GLY A 94 6.47 18.83 6.21
N GLU A 95 6.28 17.50 6.10
CA GLU A 95 5.32 16.74 6.89
C GLU A 95 6.00 15.80 7.89
N GLU A 96 5.29 15.53 8.98
CA GLU A 96 5.71 14.51 9.94
C GLU A 96 5.53 13.11 9.35
N PRO A 97 6.53 12.21 9.44
CA PRO A 97 6.44 10.87 8.88
C PRO A 97 5.22 10.11 9.39
N PHE A 98 4.38 9.67 8.48
CA PHE A 98 3.30 8.74 8.75
C PHE A 98 3.50 7.49 7.90
N LEU A 99 3.90 6.41 8.56
CA LEU A 99 4.25 5.15 7.92
C LEU A 99 3.30 4.05 8.38
N VAL A 100 3.18 3.03 7.53
CA VAL A 100 2.43 1.80 7.84
C VAL A 100 3.39 0.64 7.65
N ALA A 101 3.33 -0.37 8.52
CA ALA A 101 4.13 -1.57 8.41
C ALA A 101 3.26 -2.83 8.50
N ALA A 102 3.57 -3.83 7.70
CA ALA A 102 2.93 -5.15 7.72
C ALA A 102 3.81 -6.16 8.44
N ASP A 103 3.30 -6.84 9.45
CA ASP A 103 3.97 -7.93 10.18
C ASP A 103 3.21 -9.23 9.94
N GLY A 104 3.70 -10.08 9.04
CA GLY A 104 3.09 -11.38 8.80
C GLY A 104 1.75 -11.36 8.06
N ILE A 105 1.41 -10.31 7.30
CA ILE A 105 0.19 -10.30 6.47
C ILE A 105 0.43 -11.19 5.25
N GLU A 106 -0.09 -12.41 5.27
CA GLU A 106 0.16 -13.42 4.24
C GLU A 106 -0.83 -13.37 3.07
N ASP A 107 -2.03 -12.83 3.27
CA ASP A 107 -3.00 -12.68 2.19
C ASP A 107 -2.68 -11.45 1.32
N PRO A 108 -2.39 -11.64 0.01
CA PRO A 108 -2.14 -10.54 -0.91
C PRO A 108 -3.30 -9.55 -1.01
N GLN A 109 -4.54 -9.99 -0.77
CA GLN A 109 -5.71 -9.11 -0.80
C GLN A 109 -5.70 -8.14 0.38
N ASN A 110 -5.35 -8.62 1.58
CA ASN A 110 -5.25 -7.78 2.77
C ASN A 110 -4.07 -6.82 2.68
N LEU A 111 -2.92 -7.26 2.15
CA LEU A 111 -1.78 -6.36 1.91
C LEU A 111 -2.14 -5.26 0.90
N GLY A 112 -2.84 -5.60 -0.18
CA GLY A 112 -3.30 -4.62 -1.17
C GLY A 112 -4.32 -3.64 -0.61
N ALA A 113 -5.30 -4.12 0.16
CA ALA A 113 -6.30 -3.30 0.83
C ALA A 113 -5.66 -2.37 1.88
N LEU A 114 -4.66 -2.86 2.63
CA LEU A 114 -3.87 -2.06 3.56
C LEU A 114 -3.14 -0.93 2.84
N ALA A 115 -2.43 -1.24 1.76
CA ALA A 115 -1.71 -0.24 0.96
C ALA A 115 -2.66 0.86 0.44
N ARG A 116 -3.85 0.47 -0.01
CA ARG A 116 -4.88 1.40 -0.48
C ARG A 116 -5.39 2.30 0.65
N SER A 117 -5.71 1.73 1.80
CA SER A 117 -6.17 2.49 2.98
C SER A 117 -5.08 3.42 3.50
N ALA A 118 -3.82 2.97 3.53
CA ALA A 118 -2.67 3.77 3.92
C ALA A 118 -2.49 4.98 3.00
N LEU A 119 -2.50 4.78 1.68
CA LEU A 119 -2.43 5.86 0.69
C LEU A 119 -3.55 6.89 0.90
N LEU A 120 -4.81 6.42 1.01
CA LEU A 120 -5.98 7.28 1.16
C LEU A 120 -6.00 8.05 2.49
N ALA A 121 -5.37 7.50 3.52
CA ALA A 121 -5.18 8.17 4.81
C ALA A 121 -3.96 9.11 4.84
N GLY A 122 -3.24 9.28 3.72
CA GLY A 122 -2.09 10.16 3.60
C GLY A 122 -0.81 9.58 4.21
N ALA A 123 -0.64 8.26 4.21
CA ALA A 123 0.62 7.66 4.61
C ALA A 123 1.73 7.96 3.59
N HIS A 124 2.93 8.22 4.08
CA HIS A 124 4.11 8.53 3.25
C HIS A 124 4.82 7.28 2.74
N GLY A 125 4.48 6.09 3.27
CA GLY A 125 5.04 4.84 2.80
C GLY A 125 4.56 3.62 3.56
N LEU A 126 4.78 2.45 2.92
CA LEU A 126 4.48 1.14 3.47
C LEU A 126 5.79 0.36 3.64
N ILE A 127 5.95 -0.28 4.80
CA ILE A 127 7.09 -1.15 5.11
C ILE A 127 6.62 -2.60 5.07
N VAL A 128 7.28 -3.42 4.27
CA VAL A 128 6.92 -4.82 4.05
C VAL A 128 8.16 -5.69 4.25
N PRO A 129 8.13 -6.66 5.16
CA PRO A 129 9.19 -7.66 5.26
C PRO A 129 9.37 -8.45 3.95
N GLU A 130 10.62 -8.82 3.65
CA GLU A 130 10.94 -9.66 2.49
C GLU A 130 10.43 -11.09 2.65
N ARG A 131 10.26 -11.55 3.89
CA ARG A 131 9.82 -12.91 4.25
C ARG A 131 8.68 -12.86 5.25
N GLY A 132 7.82 -13.89 5.25
CA GLY A 132 6.70 -14.00 6.16
C GLY A 132 5.55 -13.03 5.92
N THR A 133 5.54 -12.35 4.79
CA THR A 133 4.47 -11.44 4.37
C THR A 133 4.20 -11.64 2.89
N ALA A 134 2.97 -11.44 2.45
CA ALA A 134 2.61 -11.54 1.05
C ALA A 134 3.53 -10.68 0.17
N GLY A 135 3.96 -11.22 -0.95
CA GLY A 135 4.66 -10.45 -1.95
C GLY A 135 3.74 -9.43 -2.65
N ILE A 136 4.33 -8.33 -3.12
CA ILE A 136 3.61 -7.35 -3.96
C ILE A 136 3.49 -7.91 -5.38
N GLY A 137 2.77 -9.01 -5.51
CA GLY A 137 2.47 -9.67 -6.78
C GLY A 137 1.10 -9.24 -7.34
N ALA A 138 0.64 -9.93 -8.39
CA ALA A 138 -0.59 -9.59 -9.12
C ALA A 138 -1.83 -9.50 -8.21
N GLY A 139 -1.95 -10.34 -7.18
CA GLY A 139 -3.05 -10.33 -6.22
C GLY A 139 -3.09 -9.04 -5.40
N ALA A 140 -1.96 -8.67 -4.78
CA ALA A 140 -1.83 -7.44 -4.00
C ALA A 140 -1.98 -6.19 -4.89
N MET A 141 -1.39 -6.18 -6.07
CA MET A 141 -1.52 -5.08 -7.04
C MET A 141 -2.98 -4.86 -7.46
N LYS A 142 -3.73 -5.94 -7.69
CA LYS A 142 -5.17 -5.87 -8.03
C LYS A 142 -5.98 -5.30 -6.87
N ALA A 143 -5.78 -5.81 -5.66
CA ALA A 143 -6.50 -5.36 -4.45
C ALA A 143 -6.16 -3.89 -4.11
N ALA A 144 -4.92 -3.48 -4.28
CA ALA A 144 -4.46 -2.12 -4.04
C ALA A 144 -5.05 -1.09 -5.03
N SER A 145 -5.61 -1.54 -6.17
CA SER A 145 -6.24 -0.65 -7.18
C SER A 145 -5.35 0.52 -7.59
N GLY A 146 -4.04 0.27 -7.76
CA GLY A 146 -3.06 1.28 -8.16
C GLY A 146 -2.33 1.99 -7.02
N ALA A 147 -2.66 1.72 -5.76
CA ALA A 147 -2.02 2.38 -4.61
C ALA A 147 -0.48 2.20 -4.60
N PHE A 148 0.03 1.03 -4.97
CA PHE A 148 1.49 0.80 -5.06
C PHE A 148 2.21 1.65 -6.10
N SER A 149 1.51 2.27 -7.03
CA SER A 149 2.13 3.22 -7.97
C SER A 149 2.32 4.62 -7.38
N LEU A 150 1.70 4.90 -6.23
CA LEU A 150 1.69 6.22 -5.58
C LEU A 150 2.30 6.16 -4.18
N LEU A 151 2.14 5.05 -3.47
CA LEU A 151 2.64 4.84 -2.12
C LEU A 151 4.04 4.23 -2.18
N PRO A 152 5.10 4.93 -1.76
CA PRO A 152 6.44 4.37 -1.67
C PRO A 152 6.48 3.14 -0.76
N VAL A 153 7.23 2.12 -1.17
CA VAL A 153 7.33 0.87 -0.41
C VAL A 153 8.79 0.60 -0.04
N ALA A 154 9.03 0.36 1.25
CA ALA A 154 10.31 -0.14 1.76
C ALA A 154 10.21 -1.65 2.00
N ARG A 155 11.05 -2.42 1.32
CA ARG A 155 11.22 -3.85 1.60
C ARG A 155 12.36 -4.03 2.59
N VAL A 156 12.12 -4.74 3.68
CA VAL A 156 13.08 -4.88 4.77
C VAL A 156 13.35 -6.35 5.11
N ALA A 157 14.61 -6.68 5.33
CA ALA A 157 15.00 -8.03 5.71
C ALA A 157 14.51 -8.39 7.14
N SER A 158 14.42 -7.38 8.04
CA SER A 158 13.96 -7.53 9.42
C SER A 158 13.09 -6.35 9.81
N LEU A 159 11.82 -6.61 10.10
CA LEU A 159 10.89 -5.56 10.55
C LEU A 159 11.30 -4.99 11.92
N PRO A 160 11.61 -5.78 12.95
CA PRO A 160 12.02 -5.23 14.25
C PRO A 160 13.25 -4.30 14.15
N THR A 161 14.21 -4.64 13.31
CA THR A 161 15.38 -3.80 13.05
C THR A 161 14.97 -2.49 12.38
N ALA A 162 14.08 -2.53 11.38
CA ALA A 162 13.58 -1.34 10.72
C ALA A 162 12.82 -0.43 11.70
N LEU A 163 11.97 -1.00 12.56
CA LEU A 163 11.23 -0.25 13.59
C LEU A 163 12.18 0.41 14.60
N ALA A 164 13.22 -0.31 15.06
CA ALA A 164 14.22 0.26 15.95
C ALA A 164 14.97 1.44 15.31
N ASN A 165 15.25 1.38 14.01
CA ASN A 165 15.86 2.48 13.27
C ASN A 165 14.90 3.68 13.13
N LEU A 166 13.63 3.44 12.84
CA LEU A 166 12.61 4.48 12.78
C LEU A 166 12.44 5.19 14.13
N ARG A 167 12.49 4.44 15.23
CA ARG A 167 12.46 5.04 16.58
C ARG A 167 13.63 6.00 16.83
N ARG A 168 14.84 5.67 16.35
CA ARG A 168 16.02 6.56 16.41
C ARG A 168 15.83 7.83 15.57
N GLU A 169 15.01 7.75 14.52
CA GLU A 169 14.61 8.92 13.72
C GLU A 169 13.45 9.72 14.36
N GLY A 170 13.01 9.35 15.56
CA GLY A 170 11.94 10.03 16.29
C GLY A 170 10.52 9.62 15.87
N VAL A 171 10.37 8.50 15.15
CA VAL A 171 9.06 7.96 14.78
C VAL A 171 8.52 7.10 15.91
N TRP A 172 7.31 7.37 16.36
CA TRP A 172 6.60 6.60 17.37
C TRP A 172 6.02 5.31 16.78
N ILE A 173 6.32 4.16 17.37
CA ILE A 173 5.94 2.85 16.86
C ILE A 173 4.67 2.38 17.56
N LEU A 174 3.58 2.32 16.82
CA LEU A 174 2.26 1.94 17.30
C LEU A 174 1.82 0.61 16.70
N GLY A 175 1.59 -0.41 17.52
CA GLY A 175 1.13 -1.73 17.04
C GLY A 175 -0.38 -1.89 17.19
N ALA A 176 -1.07 -2.35 16.15
CA ALA A 176 -2.47 -2.74 16.22
C ALA A 176 -2.57 -4.16 16.82
N ASP A 177 -3.19 -4.28 17.99
CA ASP A 177 -3.32 -5.52 18.73
C ASP A 177 -4.78 -5.70 19.21
N ALA A 178 -5.43 -6.77 18.78
CA ALA A 178 -6.81 -7.07 19.17
C ALA A 178 -6.92 -7.45 20.66
N ASN A 179 -5.82 -7.97 21.25
CA ASN A 179 -5.80 -8.48 22.62
C ASN A 179 -5.50 -7.41 23.68
N GLY A 180 -5.26 -6.17 23.29
CA GLY A 180 -4.99 -5.10 24.25
C GLY A 180 -4.46 -3.83 23.62
N GLY A 181 -4.59 -2.75 24.35
CA GLY A 181 -4.16 -1.43 23.90
C GLY A 181 -5.20 -0.36 24.18
N LYS A 182 -4.88 0.87 23.81
CA LYS A 182 -5.79 2.01 23.93
C LYS A 182 -6.65 2.13 22.67
N ALA A 183 -7.88 2.58 22.84
CA ALA A 183 -8.72 2.91 21.68
C ALA A 183 -8.06 4.03 20.84
N PRO A 184 -8.20 4.02 19.49
CA PRO A 184 -7.53 4.98 18.62
C PRO A 184 -7.77 6.44 18.99
N TRP A 185 -8.99 6.77 19.41
CA TRP A 185 -9.37 8.12 19.85
C TRP A 185 -8.81 8.54 21.22
N LYS A 186 -8.18 7.63 21.97
CA LYS A 186 -7.45 7.91 23.22
C LYS A 186 -5.96 8.14 23.00
N LEU A 187 -5.50 8.01 21.77
CA LEU A 187 -4.10 8.17 21.37
C LEU A 187 -3.93 9.41 20.51
N ARG A 188 -2.77 10.05 20.58
CA ARG A 188 -2.39 11.11 19.66
C ARG A 188 -1.76 10.48 18.42
N LEU A 189 -2.54 10.30 17.36
CA LEU A 189 -2.09 9.68 16.12
C LEU A 189 -1.45 10.67 15.13
N THR A 190 -1.45 11.96 15.46
CA THR A 190 -0.81 13.02 14.65
C THR A 190 0.63 13.22 15.08
N GLY A 191 1.54 13.38 14.13
CA GLY A 191 2.99 13.46 14.35
C GLY A 191 3.71 12.34 13.62
N ALA A 192 4.98 12.15 13.93
CA ALA A 192 5.80 11.09 13.37
C ALA A 192 5.37 9.73 13.95
N VAL A 193 4.65 8.92 13.17
CA VAL A 193 4.06 7.64 13.60
C VAL A 193 4.28 6.56 12.55
N CYS A 194 4.59 5.35 13.00
CA CYS A 194 4.53 4.12 12.22
C CYS A 194 3.48 3.20 12.83
N LEU A 195 2.39 2.93 12.11
CA LEU A 195 1.36 1.96 12.49
C LEU A 195 1.74 0.57 11.97
N VAL A 196 1.90 -0.39 12.87
CA VAL A 196 2.24 -1.79 12.53
C VAL A 196 0.99 -2.64 12.64
N LEU A 197 0.68 -3.40 11.60
CA LEU A 197 -0.46 -4.32 11.49
C LEU A 197 0.07 -5.75 11.46
N GLY A 198 -0.45 -6.61 12.33
CA GLY A 198 -0.09 -8.03 12.40
C GLY A 198 -0.90 -8.92 11.46
N SER A 199 -0.60 -10.23 11.45
CA SER A 199 -1.38 -11.24 10.72
C SER A 199 -2.78 -11.38 11.31
N GLU A 200 -3.69 -11.99 10.53
CA GLU A 200 -5.05 -12.25 10.99
C GLU A 200 -5.13 -13.35 12.05
N HIS A 201 -4.19 -14.27 12.03
CA HIS A 201 -4.20 -15.45 12.92
C HIS A 201 -3.38 -15.24 14.17
N ASP A 202 -2.13 -14.79 14.01
CA ASP A 202 -1.17 -14.71 15.10
C ASP A 202 -1.00 -13.29 15.64
N GLY A 203 -1.58 -12.28 14.97
CA GLY A 203 -1.38 -10.88 15.32
C GLY A 203 0.05 -10.40 15.02
N LEU A 204 0.59 -9.61 15.92
CA LEU A 204 1.96 -9.11 15.84
C LEU A 204 2.94 -10.17 16.39
N SER A 205 4.08 -10.35 15.72
CA SER A 205 5.15 -11.22 16.22
C SER A 205 5.71 -10.71 17.54
N GLN A 206 6.22 -11.60 18.39
CA GLN A 206 6.79 -11.21 19.69
C GLN A 206 7.91 -10.18 19.53
N GLN A 207 8.77 -10.37 18.53
CA GLN A 207 9.86 -9.42 18.24
C GLN A 207 9.34 -8.04 17.84
N THR A 208 8.22 -7.96 17.16
CA THR A 208 7.55 -6.70 16.82
C THR A 208 6.91 -6.09 18.07
N LEU A 209 6.24 -6.88 18.90
CA LEU A 209 5.66 -6.42 20.18
C LEU A 209 6.71 -5.77 21.08
N ASP A 210 7.90 -6.36 21.16
CA ASP A 210 9.03 -5.83 21.94
C ASP A 210 9.59 -4.52 21.37
N ALA A 211 9.33 -4.24 20.08
CA ALA A 211 9.74 -3.04 19.39
C ALA A 211 8.72 -1.89 19.43
N LEU A 212 7.54 -2.11 19.98
CA LEU A 212 6.49 -1.08 20.06
C LEU A 212 6.75 -0.06 21.19
N ASP A 213 6.24 1.14 20.97
CA ASP A 213 6.14 2.16 22.03
C ASP A 213 4.75 2.10 22.68
N GLU A 214 3.70 1.73 21.94
CA GLU A 214 2.34 1.64 22.42
C GLU A 214 1.52 0.65 21.58
N ARG A 215 0.41 0.16 22.13
CA ARG A 215 -0.57 -0.68 21.41
C ARG A 215 -1.89 0.05 21.23
N VAL A 216 -2.50 -0.12 20.06
CA VAL A 216 -3.82 0.41 19.73
C VAL A 216 -4.78 -0.75 19.46
N CYS A 217 -5.97 -0.70 20.05
CA CYS A 217 -7.01 -1.69 19.86
C CYS A 217 -8.29 -0.99 19.40
N VAL A 218 -8.90 -1.48 18.33
CA VAL A 218 -10.25 -1.03 17.92
C VAL A 218 -11.26 -1.80 18.79
N PRO A 219 -12.00 -1.12 19.68
CA PRO A 219 -12.99 -1.81 20.52
C PRO A 219 -14.09 -2.45 19.68
N THR A 220 -14.37 -3.72 19.94
CA THR A 220 -15.40 -4.51 19.26
C THR A 220 -16.46 -4.99 20.27
N PRO A 221 -17.53 -4.23 20.55
CA PRO A 221 -18.55 -4.61 21.52
C PRO A 221 -19.33 -5.89 21.17
N GLY A 222 -19.20 -6.37 19.92
CA GLY A 222 -19.94 -7.51 19.38
C GLY A 222 -19.43 -8.89 19.72
N GLY A 223 -18.49 -9.05 20.70
CA GLY A 223 -17.99 -10.34 21.18
C GLY A 223 -16.53 -10.63 20.80
N ASP A 224 -16.15 -11.92 20.83
CA ASP A 224 -14.76 -12.40 20.71
C ASP A 224 -14.21 -12.44 19.28
N LEU A 225 -14.94 -11.93 18.29
CA LEU A 225 -14.48 -11.88 16.90
C LEU A 225 -13.57 -10.68 16.67
N SER A 226 -12.39 -10.93 16.11
CA SER A 226 -11.48 -9.88 15.66
C SER A 226 -11.92 -9.30 14.32
N LEU A 227 -11.62 -8.02 14.10
CA LEU A 227 -11.77 -7.40 12.77
C LEU A 227 -10.73 -7.99 11.81
N ASN A 228 -11.12 -8.13 10.53
CA ASN A 228 -10.13 -8.33 9.48
C ASN A 228 -9.06 -7.23 9.54
N VAL A 229 -7.80 -7.59 9.30
CA VAL A 229 -6.66 -6.68 9.46
C VAL A 229 -6.79 -5.40 8.64
N SER A 230 -7.29 -5.47 7.42
CA SER A 230 -7.47 -4.29 6.56
C SER A 230 -8.59 -3.38 7.07
N ALA A 231 -9.64 -3.94 7.68
CA ALA A 231 -10.72 -3.18 8.31
C ALA A 231 -10.25 -2.49 9.60
N ALA A 232 -9.51 -3.21 10.46
CA ALA A 232 -8.90 -2.63 11.65
C ALA A 232 -7.94 -1.49 11.29
N ALA A 233 -7.09 -1.73 10.28
CA ALA A 233 -6.20 -0.71 9.75
C ALA A 233 -6.96 0.53 9.31
N ALA A 234 -8.01 0.39 8.50
CA ALA A 234 -8.79 1.53 8.01
C ALA A 234 -9.38 2.34 9.18
N ALA A 235 -9.94 1.68 10.20
CA ALA A 235 -10.49 2.37 11.38
C ALA A 235 -9.44 3.24 12.09
N ILE A 236 -8.23 2.72 12.30
CA ILE A 236 -7.14 3.46 12.97
C ILE A 236 -6.59 4.58 12.07
N LEU A 237 -6.37 4.28 10.80
CA LEU A 237 -5.84 5.23 9.82
C LEU A 237 -6.76 6.45 9.65
N PHE A 238 -8.07 6.23 9.54
CA PHE A 238 -9.04 7.32 9.36
C PHE A 238 -9.33 8.08 10.65
N GLU A 239 -9.12 7.49 11.83
CA GLU A 239 -9.09 8.27 13.08
C GLU A 239 -7.90 9.26 13.08
N ARG A 240 -6.73 8.87 12.56
CA ARG A 240 -5.65 9.82 12.37
C ARG A 240 -6.03 10.97 11.42
N VAL A 241 -6.71 10.67 10.31
CA VAL A 241 -7.20 11.70 9.38
C VAL A 241 -8.12 12.67 10.12
N ARG A 242 -9.11 12.16 10.88
CA ARG A 242 -10.01 12.98 11.70
C ARG A 242 -9.24 13.88 12.67
N GLN A 243 -8.22 13.34 13.37
CA GLN A 243 -7.40 14.12 14.29
C GLN A 243 -6.57 15.20 13.56
N ALA A 244 -6.09 14.92 12.36
CA ALA A 244 -5.31 15.88 11.58
C ALA A 244 -6.20 17.03 11.07
N GLU A 245 -7.41 16.73 10.62
CA GLU A 245 -8.37 17.74 10.18
C GLU A 245 -8.82 18.64 11.34
N ALA A 246 -9.10 18.06 12.51
CA ALA A 246 -9.48 18.83 13.70
C ALA A 246 -8.42 19.82 14.19
N LYS A 247 -7.15 19.70 13.74
CA LYS A 247 -6.08 20.66 14.06
C LYS A 247 -5.97 21.79 13.02
N ARG A 248 -6.61 21.64 11.86
CA ARG A 248 -6.60 22.65 10.80
C ARG A 248 -7.73 23.68 10.96
N THR A 249 -8.73 23.33 11.79
CA THR A 249 -9.86 24.18 12.18
C THR A 249 -9.55 24.90 13.47
#